data_8dce690f420a938b1d25ce68fc7f91c6
#
_entry.id   8dce690f420a938b1d25ce68fc7f91c6
#
_cell.length_a   1.000
_cell.length_b   1.000
_cell.length_c   1.000
_cell.angle_alpha   90.00
_cell.angle_beta   90.00
_cell.angle_gamma   90.00
#
_symmetry.space_group_name_H-M   'P 1'
#
loop_
_entity.id
_entity.type
_entity.pdbx_description
1 polymer ?
#
loop_
_entity_poly.entity_id
_entity_poly.type
_entity_poly.pdbx_seq_one_letter_code
_entity_poly.pdbx_strand_id
1 'polypeptide(L)'
;MKEKSQIEKKAEEKQITLLSTALSEASNAGGHWLNASGKGYPRFYPKGVSVSAFNALFMTLHSDKNGCKTNQFTLFSDAKAQGASVRENEQGVPFLFYNWNKYVHRNNPEQVISRDDYMKLYEEEQKLYKGVHNREIRTLFNIDQTTLPYVDKERYETTLRRYGSAVERGYTEADNRRLHIQFNDFLLRMRDNLVPVRLDGSGVPHYETDKDAVYMPRQREFRHYHDYIQEALRQIVSATGHQQRLAREGMVMKNGVAPSEDAVRQERLVVELASGIKMLELGLPARLSEESLKTVEYWCRELKENPNLMDALESDVNNAIEVINKAERGEKIEYATMRNRRDTSTMQEQMPKHYFVSNEIRQHPDKETKKIVLVIDPQAKTADVI
;
A
#
# COMPACT_ATOMS: atom_id res chain seq x y z
N MET A 1 -15.66 19.44 5.05
CA MET A 1 -15.42 18.20 4.26
C MET A 1 -16.53 18.05 3.23
N LYS A 2 -16.20 17.63 2.01
CA LYS A 2 -17.20 17.34 0.97
C LYS A 2 -17.89 16.02 1.33
N GLU A 3 -19.23 15.98 1.27
CA GLU A 3 -19.98 14.77 1.57
C GLU A 3 -19.63 13.66 0.56
N LYS A 4 -19.37 12.43 1.07
CA LYS A 4 -19.06 11.26 0.21
C LYS A 4 -20.28 10.91 -0.65
N SER A 5 -20.06 10.64 -1.92
CA SER A 5 -21.07 10.13 -2.84
C SER A 5 -21.58 8.75 -2.41
N GLN A 6 -22.72 8.31 -2.94
CA GLN A 6 -23.29 6.98 -2.69
C GLN A 6 -22.34 5.85 -3.14
N ILE A 7 -21.57 6.08 -4.20
CA ILE A 7 -20.57 5.11 -4.71
C ILE A 7 -19.42 5.00 -3.70
N GLU A 8 -18.95 6.12 -3.15
CA GLU A 8 -17.89 6.14 -2.14
C GLU A 8 -18.34 5.45 -0.85
N LYS A 9 -19.54 5.73 -0.36
CA LYS A 9 -20.10 5.08 0.82
C LYS A 9 -20.18 3.55 0.66
N LYS A 10 -20.70 3.05 -0.46
CA LYS A 10 -20.78 1.62 -0.75
C LYS A 10 -19.40 0.95 -0.88
N ALA A 11 -18.44 1.64 -1.48
CA ALA A 11 -17.07 1.13 -1.61
C ALA A 11 -16.40 1.01 -0.23
N GLU A 12 -16.54 2.02 0.60
CA GLU A 12 -16.03 2.05 1.96
C GLU A 12 -16.68 0.98 2.85
N GLU A 13 -18.00 0.82 2.80
CA GLU A 13 -18.71 -0.27 3.51
C GLU A 13 -18.15 -1.66 3.13
N LYS A 14 -17.84 -1.87 1.86
CA LYS A 14 -17.25 -3.11 1.38
C LYS A 14 -15.82 -3.30 1.89
N GLN A 15 -15.02 -2.24 1.91
CA GLN A 15 -13.66 -2.27 2.46
C GLN A 15 -13.68 -2.52 3.98
N ILE A 16 -14.56 -1.84 4.72
CA ILE A 16 -14.77 -2.06 6.15
C ILE A 16 -15.15 -3.52 6.41
N THR A 17 -16.07 -4.07 5.62
CA THR A 17 -16.49 -5.46 5.77
C THR A 17 -15.33 -6.43 5.53
N LEU A 18 -14.53 -6.23 4.48
CA LEU A 18 -13.37 -7.08 4.19
C LEU A 18 -12.34 -7.03 5.33
N LEU A 19 -12.00 -5.83 5.78
CA LEU A 19 -11.00 -5.64 6.84
C LEU A 19 -11.49 -6.18 8.19
N SER A 20 -12.71 -5.83 8.60
CA SER A 20 -13.28 -6.30 9.88
C SER A 20 -13.41 -7.82 9.90
N THR A 21 -13.78 -8.45 8.79
CA THR A 21 -13.84 -9.91 8.69
C THR A 21 -12.46 -10.53 8.90
N ALA A 22 -11.45 -10.05 8.17
CA ALA A 22 -10.10 -10.59 8.27
C ALA A 22 -9.51 -10.41 9.68
N LEU A 23 -9.70 -9.24 10.31
CA LEU A 23 -9.25 -8.99 11.68
C LEU A 23 -9.96 -9.89 12.70
N SER A 24 -11.27 -10.05 12.57
CA SER A 24 -12.05 -10.90 13.48
C SER A 24 -11.68 -12.38 13.35
N GLU A 25 -11.46 -12.87 12.14
CA GLU A 25 -11.05 -14.24 11.88
C GLU A 25 -9.63 -14.54 12.38
N ALA A 26 -8.75 -13.52 12.44
CA ALA A 26 -7.39 -13.67 12.96
C ALA A 26 -7.33 -14.23 14.36
N SER A 27 -8.30 -13.90 15.24
CA SER A 27 -8.37 -14.40 16.59
C SER A 27 -8.49 -15.93 16.64
N ASN A 28 -9.17 -16.53 15.67
CA ASN A 28 -9.35 -17.98 15.54
C ASN A 28 -8.27 -18.66 14.69
N ALA A 29 -7.50 -17.87 13.94
CA ALA A 29 -6.47 -18.34 13.00
C ALA A 29 -5.03 -18.17 13.55
N GLY A 30 -4.84 -18.14 14.86
CA GLY A 30 -3.53 -17.95 15.49
C GLY A 30 -2.89 -16.61 15.12
N GLY A 31 -3.70 -15.60 14.95
CA GLY A 31 -3.29 -14.24 14.57
C GLY A 31 -3.19 -13.99 13.06
N HIS A 32 -3.24 -14.99 12.20
CA HIS A 32 -3.15 -14.81 10.75
C HIS A 32 -4.37 -14.05 10.21
N TRP A 33 -4.12 -12.89 9.58
CA TRP A 33 -5.17 -12.03 9.04
C TRP A 33 -4.99 -11.68 7.56
N LEU A 34 -3.76 -11.77 7.05
CA LEU A 34 -3.44 -11.51 5.65
C LEU A 34 -2.59 -12.65 5.12
N ASN A 35 -3.10 -13.35 4.11
CA ASN A 35 -2.45 -14.50 3.55
C ASN A 35 -1.84 -14.18 2.20
N ALA A 36 -0.52 -14.13 2.13
CA ALA A 36 0.23 -13.93 0.90
C ALA A 36 0.55 -15.24 0.16
N SER A 37 0.11 -16.38 0.70
CA SER A 37 0.52 -17.68 0.19
C SER A 37 0.07 -17.91 -1.26
N GLY A 38 1.00 -18.16 -2.12
CA GLY A 38 0.77 -18.62 -3.47
C GLY A 38 0.41 -17.58 -4.51
N LYS A 39 0.06 -16.34 -4.15
CA LYS A 39 -0.60 -15.41 -5.08
C LYS A 39 0.26 -14.21 -5.48
N GLY A 40 1.32 -13.92 -4.72
CA GLY A 40 2.17 -12.74 -4.90
C GLY A 40 1.45 -11.40 -4.64
N TYR A 41 2.20 -10.31 -4.78
CA TYR A 41 1.66 -8.95 -4.62
C TYR A 41 0.64 -8.61 -5.72
N PRO A 42 -0.50 -7.99 -5.40
CA PRO A 42 -1.55 -7.67 -6.37
C PRO A 42 -1.07 -6.81 -7.54
N ARG A 43 -1.57 -7.13 -8.73
CA ARG A 43 -1.18 -6.46 -9.96
C ARG A 43 -2.36 -6.29 -10.91
N PHE A 44 -2.26 -5.28 -11.77
CA PHE A 44 -3.17 -5.12 -12.89
C PHE A 44 -2.84 -6.11 -14.02
N TYR A 45 -3.83 -6.87 -14.41
CA TYR A 45 -3.75 -7.76 -15.56
C TYR A 45 -4.23 -7.04 -16.84
N PRO A 46 -3.60 -7.23 -17.99
CA PRO A 46 -2.46 -8.12 -18.28
C PRO A 46 -1.09 -7.45 -18.10
N LYS A 47 -1.04 -6.17 -17.76
CA LYS A 47 0.19 -5.35 -17.77
C LYS A 47 1.16 -5.70 -16.66
N GLY A 48 0.70 -6.38 -15.60
CA GLY A 48 1.51 -6.75 -14.45
C GLY A 48 1.95 -5.56 -13.58
N VAL A 49 1.34 -4.39 -13.75
CA VAL A 49 1.64 -3.19 -12.96
C VAL A 49 1.18 -3.38 -11.52
N SER A 50 2.06 -3.10 -10.57
CA SER A 50 1.73 -3.12 -9.14
C SER A 50 0.75 -2.01 -8.78
N VAL A 51 0.02 -2.21 -7.69
CA VAL A 51 -0.98 -1.28 -7.16
C VAL A 51 -0.47 -0.58 -5.91
N SER A 52 -1.14 0.50 -5.48
CA SER A 52 -0.81 1.18 -4.22
C SER A 52 -1.03 0.28 -3.01
N ALA A 53 -0.31 0.55 -1.93
CA ALA A 53 -0.29 -0.27 -0.73
C ALA A 53 -1.69 -0.55 -0.15
N PHE A 54 -2.49 0.47 0.04
CA PHE A 54 -3.84 0.33 0.60
C PHE A 54 -4.79 -0.43 -0.34
N ASN A 55 -4.67 -0.23 -1.67
CA ASN A 55 -5.41 -1.04 -2.64
C ASN A 55 -4.94 -2.50 -2.63
N ALA A 56 -3.63 -2.75 -2.52
CA ALA A 56 -3.09 -4.11 -2.46
C ALA A 56 -3.67 -4.91 -1.28
N LEU A 57 -3.84 -4.26 -0.13
CA LEU A 57 -4.47 -4.85 1.03
C LEU A 57 -5.86 -5.40 0.68
N PHE A 58 -6.77 -4.56 0.18
CA PHE A 58 -8.14 -4.97 -0.11
C PHE A 58 -8.26 -5.96 -1.27
N MET A 59 -7.38 -5.85 -2.27
CA MET A 59 -7.31 -6.82 -3.35
C MET A 59 -6.90 -8.20 -2.82
N THR A 60 -5.94 -8.26 -1.91
CA THR A 60 -5.51 -9.51 -1.27
C THR A 60 -6.61 -10.10 -0.41
N LEU A 61 -7.21 -9.30 0.48
CA LEU A 61 -8.34 -9.75 1.32
C LEU A 61 -9.51 -10.27 0.48
N HIS A 62 -9.78 -9.60 -0.64
CA HIS A 62 -10.81 -10.05 -1.58
C HIS A 62 -10.45 -11.40 -2.24
N SER A 63 -9.19 -11.57 -2.66
CA SER A 63 -8.71 -12.83 -3.23
C SER A 63 -8.78 -13.98 -2.21
N ASP A 64 -8.42 -13.72 -0.96
CA ASP A 64 -8.47 -14.72 0.11
C ASP A 64 -9.90 -15.14 0.40
N LYS A 65 -10.79 -14.17 0.58
CA LYS A 65 -12.22 -14.41 0.84
C LYS A 65 -12.89 -15.23 -0.27
N ASN A 66 -12.51 -15.01 -1.52
CA ASN A 66 -13.12 -15.68 -2.68
C ASN A 66 -12.34 -16.93 -3.14
N GLY A 67 -11.33 -17.37 -2.41
CA GLY A 67 -10.53 -18.54 -2.77
C GLY A 67 -9.83 -18.42 -4.13
N CYS A 68 -9.50 -17.18 -4.58
CA CYS A 68 -8.83 -16.96 -5.84
C CYS A 68 -7.42 -17.55 -5.83
N LYS A 69 -6.96 -18.07 -6.95
CA LYS A 69 -5.62 -18.64 -7.14
C LYS A 69 -4.56 -17.60 -7.45
N THR A 70 -4.98 -16.40 -7.89
CA THR A 70 -4.10 -15.30 -8.28
C THR A 70 -4.39 -14.04 -7.49
N ASN A 71 -3.44 -13.08 -7.50
CA ASN A 71 -3.65 -11.69 -7.15
C ASN A 71 -3.56 -10.79 -8.41
N GLN A 72 -4.05 -11.28 -9.55
CA GLN A 72 -4.12 -10.54 -10.80
C GLN A 72 -5.54 -9.99 -10.99
N PHE A 73 -5.65 -8.69 -11.21
CA PHE A 73 -6.95 -8.02 -11.27
C PHE A 73 -7.12 -7.22 -12.57
N THR A 74 -8.33 -7.16 -13.05
CA THR A 74 -8.68 -6.48 -14.30
C THR A 74 -9.94 -5.63 -14.13
N LEU A 75 -10.08 -4.59 -14.94
CA LEU A 75 -11.35 -3.89 -15.10
C LEU A 75 -12.30 -4.74 -15.97
N PHE A 76 -13.59 -4.55 -15.79
CA PHE A 76 -14.61 -5.21 -16.63
C PHE A 76 -14.37 -4.95 -18.14
N SER A 77 -14.09 -3.67 -18.49
CA SER A 77 -13.77 -3.29 -19.87
C SER A 77 -12.52 -3.96 -20.41
N ASP A 78 -11.49 -4.09 -19.56
CA ASP A 78 -10.21 -4.65 -19.97
C ASP A 78 -10.29 -6.18 -20.14
N ALA A 79 -11.07 -6.86 -19.29
CA ALA A 79 -11.38 -8.28 -19.49
C ALA A 79 -12.06 -8.51 -20.86
N LYS A 80 -13.08 -7.70 -21.17
CA LYS A 80 -13.81 -7.77 -22.45
C LYS A 80 -12.91 -7.50 -23.65
N ALA A 81 -12.03 -6.50 -23.55
CA ALA A 81 -11.06 -6.19 -24.61
C ALA A 81 -10.08 -7.34 -24.89
N GLN A 82 -9.94 -8.28 -23.96
CA GLN A 82 -9.08 -9.45 -24.06
C GLN A 82 -9.84 -10.75 -24.40
N GLY A 83 -11.10 -10.63 -24.82
CA GLY A 83 -11.93 -11.76 -25.18
C GLY A 83 -12.45 -12.58 -23.99
N ALA A 84 -12.30 -12.07 -22.77
CA ALA A 84 -12.86 -12.67 -21.56
C ALA A 84 -14.03 -11.83 -21.02
N SER A 85 -14.85 -12.40 -20.16
CA SER A 85 -15.95 -11.72 -19.47
C SER A 85 -15.89 -12.01 -17.98
N VAL A 86 -16.34 -11.08 -17.15
CA VAL A 86 -16.61 -11.36 -15.74
C VAL A 86 -17.79 -12.34 -15.68
N ARG A 87 -17.67 -13.38 -14.87
CA ARG A 87 -18.74 -14.37 -14.70
C ARG A 87 -19.96 -13.76 -14.03
N GLU A 88 -21.11 -14.34 -14.28
CA GLU A 88 -22.37 -13.91 -13.69
C GLU A 88 -22.32 -14.00 -12.15
N ASN A 89 -22.92 -13.04 -11.46
CA ASN A 89 -22.97 -12.92 -9.98
C ASN A 89 -21.62 -12.70 -9.27
N GLU A 90 -20.51 -12.53 -9.99
CA GLU A 90 -19.24 -12.22 -9.37
C GLU A 90 -19.20 -10.77 -8.85
N GLN A 91 -18.60 -10.63 -7.69
CA GLN A 91 -18.48 -9.35 -7.02
C GLN A 91 -17.03 -8.87 -7.02
N GLY A 92 -16.74 -7.77 -7.69
CA GLY A 92 -15.39 -7.19 -7.68
C GLY A 92 -15.04 -6.46 -6.38
N VAL A 93 -13.81 -6.02 -6.25
CA VAL A 93 -13.29 -5.22 -5.14
C VAL A 93 -13.24 -3.74 -5.51
N PRO A 94 -13.63 -2.80 -4.62
CA PRO A 94 -13.42 -1.37 -4.85
C PRO A 94 -11.92 -1.06 -4.93
N PHE A 95 -11.57 -0.24 -5.90
CA PHE A 95 -10.22 0.22 -6.13
C PHE A 95 -10.21 1.75 -6.13
N LEU A 96 -9.36 2.34 -5.31
CA LEU A 96 -9.18 3.78 -5.22
C LEU A 96 -8.15 4.22 -6.27
N PHE A 97 -8.64 4.94 -7.25
CA PHE A 97 -7.83 5.45 -8.35
C PHE A 97 -7.67 6.96 -8.19
N TYR A 98 -6.42 7.41 -8.18
CA TYR A 98 -6.10 8.84 -8.13
C TYR A 98 -5.71 9.32 -9.51
N ASN A 99 -6.45 10.30 -10.02
CA ASN A 99 -6.23 10.86 -11.33
C ASN A 99 -5.76 12.33 -11.20
N TRP A 100 -4.56 12.62 -11.68
CA TRP A 100 -3.93 13.95 -11.65
C TRP A 100 -4.16 14.70 -12.96
N ASN A 101 -5.38 14.77 -13.39
CA ASN A 101 -5.75 15.40 -14.66
C ASN A 101 -6.30 16.83 -14.50
N LYS A 102 -6.27 17.38 -13.31
CA LYS A 102 -6.77 18.73 -13.01
C LYS A 102 -5.68 19.56 -12.38
N TYR A 103 -5.63 20.82 -12.78
CA TYR A 103 -4.73 21.83 -12.24
C TYR A 103 -5.54 23.01 -11.78
N VAL A 104 -5.30 23.49 -10.57
CA VAL A 104 -6.01 24.60 -9.93
C VAL A 104 -5.05 25.78 -9.82
N HIS A 105 -5.51 26.97 -10.20
CA HIS A 105 -4.71 28.19 -10.07
C HIS A 105 -4.47 28.52 -8.59
N ARG A 106 -3.20 28.77 -8.21
CA ARG A 106 -2.78 28.91 -6.80
C ARG A 106 -3.50 30.05 -6.08
N ASN A 107 -3.77 31.14 -6.80
CA ASN A 107 -4.43 32.34 -6.24
C ASN A 107 -5.94 32.41 -6.56
N ASN A 108 -6.47 31.50 -7.37
CA ASN A 108 -7.89 31.42 -7.71
C ASN A 108 -8.37 29.96 -7.78
N PRO A 109 -8.83 29.38 -6.67
CA PRO A 109 -9.24 27.98 -6.60
C PRO A 109 -10.41 27.59 -7.53
N GLU A 110 -11.19 28.54 -8.03
CA GLU A 110 -12.28 28.28 -8.97
C GLU A 110 -11.75 28.08 -10.40
N GLN A 111 -10.55 28.57 -10.70
CA GLN A 111 -9.94 28.39 -12.01
C GLN A 111 -9.24 27.04 -12.07
N VAL A 112 -9.95 26.09 -12.66
CA VAL A 112 -9.49 24.69 -12.84
C VAL A 112 -9.31 24.42 -14.33
N ILE A 113 -8.14 23.93 -14.72
CA ILE A 113 -7.84 23.52 -16.09
C ILE A 113 -7.53 22.03 -16.18
N SER A 114 -7.70 21.47 -17.36
CA SER A 114 -7.30 20.08 -17.64
C SER A 114 -5.78 19.94 -17.71
N ARG A 115 -5.27 18.70 -17.64
CA ARG A 115 -3.86 18.41 -17.90
C ARG A 115 -3.44 18.85 -19.31
N ASP A 116 -4.29 18.60 -20.30
CA ASP A 116 -3.99 18.95 -21.69
C ASP A 116 -3.86 20.48 -21.88
N ASP A 117 -4.68 21.25 -21.19
CA ASP A 117 -4.57 22.71 -21.22
C ASP A 117 -3.36 23.20 -20.42
N TYR A 118 -3.06 22.58 -19.27
CA TYR A 118 -1.86 22.88 -18.49
C TYR A 118 -0.58 22.64 -19.31
N MET A 119 -0.51 21.56 -20.08
CA MET A 119 0.66 21.25 -20.91
C MET A 119 0.86 22.21 -22.09
N LYS A 120 -0.16 23.00 -22.45
CA LYS A 120 -0.07 24.05 -23.47
C LYS A 120 0.42 25.40 -22.94
N LEU A 121 0.44 25.57 -21.62
CA LEU A 121 0.91 26.77 -20.96
C LEU A 121 2.43 26.90 -21.03
N TYR A 122 2.92 28.14 -21.07
CA TYR A 122 4.35 28.40 -20.89
C TYR A 122 4.79 28.09 -19.45
N GLU A 123 6.07 27.79 -19.26
CA GLU A 123 6.62 27.40 -17.95
C GLU A 123 6.30 28.39 -16.81
N GLU A 124 6.30 29.70 -17.10
CA GLU A 124 5.97 30.73 -16.13
C GLU A 124 4.48 30.69 -15.73
N GLU A 125 3.60 30.39 -16.67
CA GLU A 125 2.17 30.23 -16.41
C GLU A 125 1.89 28.92 -15.65
N GLN A 126 2.61 27.85 -15.97
CA GLN A 126 2.49 26.56 -15.25
C GLN A 126 2.79 26.70 -13.76
N LYS A 127 3.71 27.59 -13.35
CA LYS A 127 4.02 27.89 -11.96
C LYS A 127 2.85 28.46 -11.18
N LEU A 128 1.89 29.08 -11.86
CA LEU A 128 0.67 29.61 -11.24
C LEU A 128 -0.35 28.52 -10.87
N TYR A 129 -0.18 27.33 -11.36
CA TYR A 129 -1.09 26.22 -11.12
C TYR A 129 -0.46 25.17 -10.21
N LYS A 130 -1.30 24.45 -9.49
CA LYS A 130 -0.94 23.23 -8.76
C LYS A 130 -1.79 22.07 -9.25
N GLY A 131 -1.17 20.92 -9.44
CA GLY A 131 -1.89 19.68 -9.71
C GLY A 131 -2.77 19.30 -8.54
N VAL A 132 -4.00 18.93 -8.81
CA VAL A 132 -4.91 18.36 -7.82
C VAL A 132 -5.35 16.98 -8.29
N HIS A 133 -5.35 16.02 -7.38
CA HIS A 133 -5.85 14.71 -7.69
C HIS A 133 -7.37 14.65 -7.57
N ASN A 134 -7.98 13.88 -8.45
CA ASN A 134 -9.36 13.49 -8.35
C ASN A 134 -9.42 12.01 -7.94
N ARG A 135 -10.04 11.73 -6.80
CA ARG A 135 -10.28 10.36 -6.33
C ARG A 135 -11.42 9.77 -7.15
N GLU A 136 -11.18 8.67 -7.79
CA GLU A 136 -12.17 7.91 -8.56
C GLU A 136 -12.22 6.48 -8.02
N ILE A 137 -13.43 5.96 -7.83
CA ILE A 137 -13.61 4.58 -7.42
C ILE A 137 -13.96 3.75 -8.64
N ARG A 138 -13.22 2.67 -8.84
CA ARG A 138 -13.49 1.66 -9.87
C ARG A 138 -13.63 0.31 -9.21
N THR A 139 -14.33 -0.59 -9.88
CA THR A 139 -14.44 -1.98 -9.45
C THR A 139 -13.47 -2.84 -10.26
N LEU A 140 -12.61 -3.57 -9.55
CA LEU A 140 -11.73 -4.56 -10.15
C LEU A 140 -12.26 -5.98 -9.87
N PHE A 141 -11.98 -6.88 -10.79
CA PHE A 141 -12.28 -8.29 -10.67
C PHE A 141 -10.99 -9.10 -10.74
N ASN A 142 -10.86 -10.09 -9.89
CA ASN A 142 -9.76 -11.04 -10.03
C ASN A 142 -9.93 -11.83 -11.35
N ILE A 143 -8.84 -12.16 -12.03
CA ILE A 143 -8.92 -12.92 -13.29
C ILE A 143 -9.58 -14.29 -13.09
N ASP A 144 -9.52 -14.85 -11.89
CA ASP A 144 -10.22 -16.09 -11.51
C ASP A 144 -11.75 -15.93 -11.49
N GLN A 145 -12.24 -14.71 -11.40
CA GLN A 145 -13.67 -14.36 -11.48
C GLN A 145 -14.14 -14.12 -12.93
N THR A 146 -13.25 -14.31 -13.89
CA THR A 146 -13.56 -14.13 -15.32
C THR A 146 -13.64 -15.46 -16.04
N THR A 147 -14.01 -15.41 -17.30
CA THR A 147 -13.98 -16.58 -18.20
C THR A 147 -12.58 -16.89 -18.73
N LEU A 148 -11.56 -16.08 -18.42
CA LEU A 148 -10.18 -16.24 -18.91
C LEU A 148 -9.63 -17.66 -18.72
N PRO A 149 -9.81 -18.31 -17.56
CA PRO A 149 -9.33 -19.68 -17.33
C PRO A 149 -9.89 -20.71 -18.33
N TYR A 150 -11.00 -20.40 -18.98
CA TYR A 150 -11.72 -21.28 -19.91
C TYR A 150 -11.52 -20.90 -21.38
N VAL A 151 -11.50 -19.59 -21.67
CA VAL A 151 -11.42 -19.09 -23.07
C VAL A 151 -9.98 -18.99 -23.57
N ASP A 152 -9.02 -18.81 -22.65
CA ASP A 152 -7.58 -18.76 -22.96
C ASP A 152 -6.77 -19.37 -21.79
N LYS A 153 -6.87 -20.69 -21.71
CA LYS A 153 -6.23 -21.49 -20.64
C LYS A 153 -4.71 -21.32 -20.62
N GLU A 154 -4.09 -21.29 -21.79
CA GLU A 154 -2.62 -21.17 -21.89
C GLU A 154 -2.13 -19.84 -21.32
N ARG A 155 -2.78 -18.76 -21.64
CA ARG A 155 -2.47 -17.43 -21.12
C ARG A 155 -2.73 -17.34 -19.61
N TYR A 156 -3.81 -17.92 -19.12
CA TYR A 156 -4.10 -18.00 -17.71
C TYR A 156 -3.01 -18.79 -16.95
N GLU A 157 -2.65 -19.97 -17.41
CA GLU A 157 -1.61 -20.80 -16.80
C GLU A 157 -0.22 -20.14 -16.87
N THR A 158 0.06 -19.40 -17.94
CA THR A 158 1.30 -18.61 -18.06
C THR A 158 1.32 -17.50 -17.03
N THR A 159 0.17 -16.86 -16.77
CA THR A 159 0.04 -15.85 -15.73
C THR A 159 0.24 -16.46 -14.33
N LEU A 160 -0.33 -17.63 -14.07
CA LEU A 160 -0.10 -18.38 -12.82
C LEU A 160 1.39 -18.71 -12.63
N ARG A 161 2.07 -19.19 -13.66
CA ARG A 161 3.51 -19.51 -13.58
C ARG A 161 4.37 -18.27 -13.34
N ARG A 162 3.98 -17.13 -13.90
CA ARG A 162 4.77 -15.89 -13.80
C ARG A 162 4.58 -15.17 -12.47
N TYR A 163 3.37 -15.13 -11.95
CA TYR A 163 2.98 -14.31 -10.81
C TYR A 163 2.43 -15.12 -9.62
N GLY A 164 2.22 -16.41 -9.79
CA GLY A 164 1.92 -17.32 -8.70
C GLY A 164 3.15 -17.49 -7.81
N SER A 165 2.96 -17.56 -6.50
CA SER A 165 4.09 -17.68 -5.60
C SER A 165 4.68 -19.08 -5.59
N ALA A 166 5.92 -19.16 -5.13
CA ALA A 166 6.62 -20.42 -4.88
C ALA A 166 5.98 -21.27 -3.76
N VAL A 167 4.96 -20.77 -3.07
CA VAL A 167 4.39 -21.44 -1.89
C VAL A 167 3.66 -22.74 -2.22
N GLU A 168 3.05 -22.86 -3.41
CA GLU A 168 2.56 -24.17 -3.86
C GLU A 168 3.68 -25.20 -4.05
N ARG A 169 4.94 -24.75 -4.20
CA ARG A 169 6.13 -25.59 -4.33
C ARG A 169 6.85 -25.84 -3.00
N GLY A 170 6.40 -25.21 -1.91
CA GLY A 170 7.14 -25.13 -0.65
C GLY A 170 8.36 -24.20 -0.77
N TYR A 171 8.70 -23.51 0.32
CA TYR A 171 9.94 -22.74 0.39
C TYR A 171 11.14 -23.66 0.33
N THR A 172 11.99 -23.49 -0.68
CA THR A 172 13.28 -24.19 -0.76
C THR A 172 14.29 -23.49 0.16
N GLU A 173 15.39 -24.21 0.45
CA GLU A 173 16.52 -23.60 1.17
C GLU A 173 17.11 -22.39 0.42
N ALA A 174 17.07 -22.43 -0.91
CA ALA A 174 17.48 -21.30 -1.75
C ALA A 174 16.56 -20.07 -1.58
N ASP A 175 15.25 -20.29 -1.49
CA ASP A 175 14.28 -19.23 -1.25
C ASP A 175 14.49 -18.60 0.13
N ASN A 176 14.72 -19.41 1.15
CA ASN A 176 15.05 -18.94 2.49
C ASN A 176 16.34 -18.10 2.51
N ARG A 177 17.40 -18.56 1.85
CA ARG A 177 18.65 -17.78 1.74
C ARG A 177 18.43 -16.46 1.00
N ARG A 178 17.66 -16.47 -0.08
CA ARG A 178 17.31 -15.25 -0.81
C ARG A 178 16.56 -14.26 0.09
N LEU A 179 15.57 -14.72 0.83
CA LEU A 179 14.81 -13.91 1.77
C LEU A 179 15.71 -13.31 2.84
N HIS A 180 16.64 -14.09 3.40
CA HIS A 180 17.61 -13.59 4.38
C HIS A 180 18.48 -12.46 3.81
N ILE A 181 19.00 -12.64 2.61
CA ILE A 181 19.84 -11.62 1.96
C ILE A 181 19.02 -10.35 1.69
N GLN A 182 17.85 -10.48 1.12
CA GLN A 182 16.97 -9.34 0.79
C GLN A 182 16.56 -8.57 2.05
N PHE A 183 16.18 -9.27 3.11
CA PHE A 183 15.72 -8.60 4.32
C PHE A 183 16.88 -7.97 5.10
N ASN A 184 18.06 -8.58 5.12
CA ASN A 184 19.24 -7.94 5.71
C ASN A 184 19.63 -6.67 4.96
N ASP A 185 19.61 -6.69 3.61
CA ASP A 185 19.84 -5.48 2.80
C ASP A 185 18.79 -4.39 3.07
N PHE A 186 17.53 -4.78 3.18
CA PHE A 186 16.45 -3.90 3.60
C PHE A 186 16.73 -3.25 4.96
N LEU A 187 17.10 -4.02 5.99
CA LEU A 187 17.42 -3.49 7.31
C LEU A 187 18.62 -2.52 7.30
N LEU A 188 19.63 -2.80 6.49
CA LEU A 188 20.76 -1.90 6.31
C LEU A 188 20.30 -0.57 5.69
N ARG A 189 19.44 -0.61 4.67
CA ARG A 189 18.88 0.59 4.05
C ARG A 189 18.01 1.40 5.03
N MET A 190 17.20 0.72 5.86
CA MET A 190 16.42 1.40 6.91
C MET A 190 17.35 2.07 7.93
N ARG A 191 18.39 1.38 8.37
CA ARG A 191 19.38 1.94 9.29
C ARG A 191 20.09 3.18 8.73
N ASP A 192 20.45 3.14 7.47
CA ASP A 192 21.25 4.19 6.84
C ASP A 192 20.40 5.40 6.40
N ASN A 193 19.12 5.20 6.06
CA ASN A 193 18.30 6.22 5.43
C ASN A 193 17.06 6.65 6.25
N LEU A 194 16.62 5.85 7.23
CA LEU A 194 15.40 6.13 7.99
C LEU A 194 15.65 6.28 9.49
N VAL A 195 16.08 5.22 10.15
CA VAL A 195 16.16 5.14 11.61
C VAL A 195 17.26 4.16 12.04
N PRO A 196 18.06 4.47 13.08
CA PRO A 196 19.00 3.52 13.63
C PRO A 196 18.33 2.21 14.05
N VAL A 197 18.81 1.07 13.55
CA VAL A 197 18.38 -0.26 13.96
C VAL A 197 19.47 -0.90 14.78
N ARG A 198 19.20 -1.21 16.05
CA ARG A 198 20.14 -1.77 17.02
C ARG A 198 19.77 -3.21 17.32
N LEU A 199 20.75 -4.09 17.18
CA LEU A 199 20.63 -5.52 17.48
C LEU A 199 21.37 -5.80 18.79
N ASP A 200 20.80 -5.39 19.91
CA ASP A 200 21.45 -5.46 21.23
C ASP A 200 21.24 -6.80 21.96
N GLY A 201 20.40 -7.66 21.42
CA GLY A 201 20.25 -9.04 21.89
C GLY A 201 19.54 -9.18 23.23
N SER A 202 18.83 -8.16 23.69
CA SER A 202 18.06 -8.23 24.93
C SER A 202 16.65 -7.68 24.78
N GLY A 203 15.65 -8.39 25.29
CA GLY A 203 14.32 -7.87 25.51
C GLY A 203 13.34 -8.05 24.35
N VAL A 204 12.27 -7.27 24.38
CA VAL A 204 11.17 -7.27 23.43
C VAL A 204 11.47 -6.29 22.28
N PRO A 205 11.17 -6.61 21.02
CA PRO A 205 11.29 -5.65 19.93
C PRO A 205 10.51 -4.38 20.25
N HIS A 206 11.13 -3.21 20.10
CA HIS A 206 10.45 -1.93 20.30
C HIS A 206 11.11 -0.79 19.53
N TYR A 207 10.32 0.21 19.23
CA TYR A 207 10.77 1.50 18.76
C TYR A 207 10.76 2.50 19.94
N GLU A 208 11.90 3.10 20.25
CA GLU A 208 12.03 4.11 21.31
C GLU A 208 11.95 5.51 20.70
N THR A 209 10.86 6.22 21.00
CA THR A 209 10.56 7.52 20.40
C THR A 209 11.58 8.59 20.79
N ASP A 210 12.01 8.62 22.06
CA ASP A 210 12.92 9.66 22.57
C ASP A 210 14.32 9.56 21.97
N LYS A 211 14.78 8.34 21.69
CA LYS A 211 16.07 8.08 21.06
C LYS A 211 15.99 7.97 19.54
N ASP A 212 14.78 7.95 19.00
CA ASP A 212 14.51 7.71 17.60
C ASP A 212 15.29 6.48 17.07
N ALA A 213 15.13 5.35 17.73
CA ALA A 213 15.85 4.13 17.42
C ALA A 213 14.97 2.89 17.55
N VAL A 214 15.16 1.94 16.64
CA VAL A 214 14.55 0.60 16.67
C VAL A 214 15.50 -0.35 17.41
N TYR A 215 14.99 -1.09 18.38
CA TYR A 215 15.70 -2.12 19.12
C TYR A 215 15.12 -3.49 18.78
N MET A 216 15.98 -4.38 18.32
CA MET A 216 15.61 -5.74 17.94
C MET A 216 16.46 -6.77 18.68
N PRO A 217 15.88 -7.82 19.25
CA PRO A 217 16.60 -9.02 19.66
C PRO A 217 17.32 -9.64 18.46
N ARG A 218 18.30 -10.48 18.73
CA ARG A 218 18.99 -11.20 17.66
C ARG A 218 18.02 -12.17 16.97
N GLN A 219 18.15 -12.35 15.67
CA GLN A 219 17.31 -13.25 14.88
C GLN A 219 17.14 -14.65 15.52
N ARG A 220 18.20 -15.23 16.08
CA ARG A 220 18.20 -16.55 16.74
C ARG A 220 17.31 -16.66 17.97
N GLU A 221 16.83 -15.54 18.51
CA GLU A 221 15.94 -15.49 19.67
C GLU A 221 14.47 -15.65 19.25
N PHE A 222 14.18 -15.57 17.97
CA PHE A 222 12.87 -15.84 17.40
C PHE A 222 12.74 -17.29 17.00
N ARG A 223 11.55 -17.86 17.22
CA ARG A 223 11.25 -19.24 16.85
C ARG A 223 11.31 -19.45 15.34
N HIS A 224 10.78 -18.46 14.58
CA HIS A 224 10.79 -18.47 13.12
C HIS A 224 11.34 -17.18 12.58
N TYR A 225 12.03 -17.25 11.44
CA TYR A 225 12.59 -16.06 10.79
C TYR A 225 11.50 -15.07 10.32
N HIS A 226 10.34 -15.59 9.94
CA HIS A 226 9.20 -14.76 9.56
C HIS A 226 8.69 -13.89 10.72
N ASP A 227 8.73 -14.40 11.95
CA ASP A 227 8.36 -13.62 13.15
C ASP A 227 9.34 -12.46 13.37
N TYR A 228 10.66 -12.73 13.19
CA TYR A 228 11.68 -11.68 13.24
C TYR A 228 11.44 -10.60 12.19
N ILE A 229 11.16 -10.99 10.94
CA ILE A 229 10.86 -10.05 9.85
C ILE A 229 9.66 -9.18 10.22
N GLN A 230 8.56 -9.79 10.65
CA GLN A 230 7.33 -9.07 10.95
C GLN A 230 7.50 -8.11 12.12
N GLU A 231 8.17 -8.52 13.19
CA GLU A 231 8.46 -7.62 14.31
C GLU A 231 9.35 -6.45 13.89
N ALA A 232 10.40 -6.69 13.12
CA ALA A 232 11.24 -5.63 12.60
C ALA A 232 10.45 -4.63 11.74
N LEU A 233 9.56 -5.12 10.88
CA LEU A 233 8.69 -4.26 10.07
C LEU A 233 7.73 -3.43 10.92
N ARG A 234 7.13 -3.98 12.00
CA ARG A 234 6.31 -3.20 12.94
C ARG A 234 7.07 -2.04 13.54
N GLN A 235 8.29 -2.30 14.03
CA GLN A 235 9.11 -1.25 14.64
C GLN A 235 9.55 -0.19 13.63
N ILE A 236 9.86 -0.59 12.40
CA ILE A 236 10.18 0.34 11.31
C ILE A 236 8.96 1.18 10.91
N VAL A 237 7.78 0.58 10.83
CA VAL A 237 6.53 1.33 10.58
C VAL A 237 6.27 2.32 11.72
N SER A 238 6.42 1.91 12.98
CA SER A 238 6.30 2.80 14.13
C SER A 238 7.26 3.99 14.02
N ALA A 239 8.52 3.74 13.64
CA ALA A 239 9.50 4.79 13.43
C ALA A 239 9.05 5.83 12.38
N THR A 240 8.30 5.44 11.34
CA THR A 240 7.77 6.41 10.37
C THR A 240 6.83 7.43 11.01
N GLY A 241 6.19 7.08 12.13
CA GLY A 241 5.24 7.94 12.86
C GLY A 241 5.89 9.00 13.75
N HIS A 242 7.22 8.99 13.87
CA HIS A 242 7.96 9.94 14.71
C HIS A 242 7.60 11.41 14.40
N GLN A 243 7.69 12.26 15.44
CA GLN A 243 7.33 13.68 15.34
C GLN A 243 8.06 14.46 14.22
N GLN A 244 9.26 14.04 13.87
CA GLN A 244 10.09 14.65 12.82
C GLN A 244 9.82 14.06 11.44
N ARG A 245 8.97 13.04 11.30
CA ARG A 245 8.60 12.42 10.03
C ARG A 245 7.11 12.63 9.75
N LEU A 246 6.30 11.60 9.89
CA LEU A 246 4.85 11.70 9.65
C LEU A 246 4.09 12.29 10.84
N ALA A 247 4.74 12.32 12.01
CA ALA A 247 4.22 12.87 13.26
C ALA A 247 2.77 12.40 13.55
N ARG A 248 2.53 11.06 13.41
CA ARG A 248 1.19 10.49 13.63
C ARG A 248 0.70 10.74 15.06
N GLU A 249 -0.59 10.93 15.20
CA GLU A 249 -1.20 11.39 16.47
C GLU A 249 -0.96 10.42 17.63
N GLY A 250 -0.99 9.11 17.38
CA GLY A 250 -0.71 8.08 18.37
C GLY A 250 0.74 7.99 18.82
N MET A 251 1.67 8.72 18.18
CA MET A 251 3.11 8.67 18.45
C MET A 251 3.66 9.96 19.04
N VAL A 252 2.91 11.06 18.98
CA VAL A 252 3.44 12.41 19.26
C VAL A 252 2.78 13.02 20.48
N MET A 253 3.60 13.47 21.43
CA MET A 253 3.13 14.36 22.50
C MET A 253 2.76 15.73 21.93
N LYS A 254 1.55 16.20 22.20
CA LYS A 254 1.08 17.55 21.83
C LYS A 254 1.07 18.43 23.08
N ASN A 255 1.88 19.47 23.09
CA ASN A 255 1.97 20.43 24.22
C ASN A 255 2.24 19.75 25.59
N GLY A 256 3.08 18.70 25.60
CA GLY A 256 3.39 17.96 26.82
C GLY A 256 2.31 16.93 27.24
N VAL A 257 1.23 16.80 26.45
CA VAL A 257 0.18 15.81 26.69
C VAL A 257 0.43 14.56 25.86
N ALA A 258 0.41 13.41 26.51
CA ALA A 258 0.55 12.11 25.83
C ALA A 258 -0.63 11.88 24.88
N PRO A 259 -0.45 11.05 23.81
CA PRO A 259 -1.54 10.64 22.95
C PRO A 259 -2.70 10.02 23.72
N SER A 260 -3.93 10.25 23.25
CA SER A 260 -5.10 9.57 23.80
C SER A 260 -5.01 8.06 23.57
N GLU A 261 -5.70 7.28 24.38
CA GLU A 261 -5.74 5.82 24.26
C GLU A 261 -6.29 5.40 22.88
N ASP A 262 -7.29 6.12 22.37
CA ASP A 262 -7.86 5.88 21.04
C ASP A 262 -6.85 6.17 19.92
N ALA A 263 -6.09 7.25 20.02
CA ALA A 263 -5.02 7.55 19.06
C ALA A 263 -3.93 6.47 19.08
N VAL A 264 -3.58 5.93 20.24
CA VAL A 264 -2.62 4.83 20.37
C VAL A 264 -3.17 3.54 19.76
N ARG A 265 -4.46 3.24 19.98
CA ARG A 265 -5.12 2.07 19.36
C ARG A 265 -5.20 2.19 17.84
N GLN A 266 -5.47 3.39 17.33
CA GLN A 266 -5.47 3.66 15.89
C GLN A 266 -4.06 3.54 15.30
N GLU A 267 -3.03 4.08 15.97
CA GLU A 267 -1.63 3.92 15.56
C GLU A 267 -1.25 2.44 15.46
N ARG A 268 -1.64 1.63 16.44
CA ARG A 268 -1.39 0.19 16.40
C ARG A 268 -2.02 -0.47 15.18
N LEU A 269 -3.24 -0.05 14.78
CA LEU A 269 -3.87 -0.55 13.55
C LEU A 269 -3.05 -0.14 12.31
N VAL A 270 -2.59 1.10 12.21
CA VAL A 270 -1.71 1.55 11.13
C VAL A 270 -0.45 0.69 11.05
N VAL A 271 0.17 0.40 12.19
CA VAL A 271 1.38 -0.45 12.27
C VAL A 271 1.09 -1.86 11.76
N GLU A 272 -0.01 -2.49 12.17
CA GLU A 272 -0.38 -3.83 11.69
C GLU A 272 -0.69 -3.85 10.19
N LEU A 273 -1.44 -2.87 9.69
CA LEU A 273 -1.79 -2.80 8.27
C LEU A 273 -0.55 -2.57 7.40
N ALA A 274 0.28 -1.58 7.74
CA ALA A 274 1.46 -1.26 6.95
C ALA A 274 2.53 -2.35 7.01
N SER A 275 2.80 -2.93 8.19
CA SER A 275 3.72 -4.07 8.29
C SER A 275 3.19 -5.31 7.57
N GLY A 276 1.87 -5.56 7.61
CA GLY A 276 1.24 -6.65 6.86
C GLY A 276 1.38 -6.48 5.35
N ILE A 277 1.25 -5.27 4.84
CA ILE A 277 1.49 -4.96 3.42
C ILE A 277 2.97 -5.21 3.04
N LYS A 278 3.92 -4.83 3.89
CA LYS A 278 5.35 -5.12 3.65
C LYS A 278 5.65 -6.63 3.72
N MET A 279 4.96 -7.39 4.58
CA MET A 279 5.02 -8.86 4.57
C MET A 279 4.48 -9.41 3.23
N LEU A 280 3.36 -8.87 2.73
CA LEU A 280 2.80 -9.24 1.44
C LEU A 280 3.78 -8.98 0.27
N GLU A 281 4.52 -7.88 0.29
CA GLU A 281 5.56 -7.58 -0.70
C GLU A 281 6.68 -8.62 -0.69
N LEU A 282 7.01 -9.17 0.47
CA LEU A 282 7.97 -10.27 0.63
C LEU A 282 7.38 -11.65 0.31
N GLY A 283 6.09 -11.73 -0.02
CA GLY A 283 5.38 -12.99 -0.25
C GLY A 283 5.10 -13.79 1.03
N LEU A 284 5.11 -13.14 2.18
CA LEU A 284 4.93 -13.75 3.49
C LEU A 284 3.54 -13.46 4.08
N PRO A 285 2.95 -14.40 4.82
CA PRO A 285 1.71 -14.16 5.55
C PRO A 285 1.96 -13.18 6.70
N ALA A 286 0.94 -12.38 7.05
CA ALA A 286 0.99 -11.49 8.19
C ALA A 286 0.11 -11.99 9.34
N ARG A 287 0.58 -11.75 10.57
CA ARG A 287 -0.11 -12.10 11.82
C ARG A 287 -0.26 -10.84 12.68
N LEU A 288 -1.35 -10.74 13.40
CA LEU A 288 -1.50 -9.73 14.45
C LEU A 288 -0.61 -10.07 15.65
N SER A 289 -0.11 -9.05 16.32
CA SER A 289 0.56 -9.23 17.61
C SER A 289 -0.48 -9.65 18.69
N GLU A 290 -0.01 -10.23 19.79
CA GLU A 290 -0.88 -10.60 20.90
C GLU A 290 -1.65 -9.40 21.49
N GLU A 291 -1.01 -8.24 21.53
CA GLU A 291 -1.65 -7.00 21.96
C GLU A 291 -2.68 -6.50 20.96
N SER A 292 -2.40 -6.64 19.66
CA SER A 292 -3.30 -6.27 18.59
C SER A 292 -4.56 -7.13 18.59
N LEU A 293 -4.41 -8.44 18.85
CA LEU A 293 -5.55 -9.35 19.00
C LEU A 293 -6.54 -8.90 20.08
N LYS A 294 -6.06 -8.34 21.18
CA LYS A 294 -6.91 -7.79 22.26
C LYS A 294 -7.67 -6.52 21.84
N THR A 295 -7.25 -5.88 20.75
CA THR A 295 -7.79 -4.60 20.27
C THR A 295 -8.75 -4.79 19.08
N VAL A 296 -8.86 -5.98 18.51
CA VAL A 296 -9.64 -6.27 17.30
C VAL A 296 -11.11 -5.85 17.41
N GLU A 297 -11.78 -6.15 18.52
CA GLU A 297 -13.19 -5.78 18.73
C GLU A 297 -13.37 -4.26 18.69
N TYR A 298 -12.47 -3.53 19.34
CA TYR A 298 -12.44 -2.07 19.29
C TYR A 298 -12.28 -1.56 17.86
N TRP A 299 -11.32 -2.07 17.11
CA TRP A 299 -11.10 -1.67 15.72
C TRP A 299 -12.30 -1.96 14.82
N CYS A 300 -12.90 -3.15 14.94
CA CYS A 300 -14.08 -3.52 14.16
C CYS A 300 -15.30 -2.63 14.45
N ARG A 301 -15.45 -2.16 15.69
CA ARG A 301 -16.48 -1.18 16.05
C ARG A 301 -16.16 0.20 15.45
N GLU A 302 -14.95 0.72 15.69
CA GLU A 302 -14.54 2.04 15.18
C GLU A 302 -14.60 2.13 13.66
N LEU A 303 -14.22 1.08 12.93
CA LEU A 303 -14.33 1.02 11.47
C LEU A 303 -15.78 1.21 10.98
N LYS A 304 -16.78 0.79 11.77
CA LYS A 304 -18.20 0.92 11.43
C LYS A 304 -18.80 2.26 11.86
N GLU A 305 -18.37 2.76 13.01
CA GLU A 305 -18.98 3.92 13.67
C GLU A 305 -18.30 5.24 13.35
N ASN A 306 -16.99 5.22 13.02
CA ASN A 306 -16.22 6.42 12.70
C ASN A 306 -16.08 6.62 11.19
N PRO A 307 -16.84 7.56 10.58
CA PRO A 307 -16.87 7.73 9.12
C PRO A 307 -15.56 8.27 8.52
N ASN A 308 -14.64 8.74 9.36
CA ASN A 308 -13.37 9.31 8.91
C ASN A 308 -12.19 8.35 9.07
N LEU A 309 -12.40 7.23 9.76
CA LEU A 309 -11.30 6.31 10.11
C LEU A 309 -10.67 5.68 8.86
N MET A 310 -11.48 5.27 7.88
CA MET A 310 -10.96 4.65 6.65
C MET A 310 -10.08 5.61 5.84
N ASP A 311 -10.48 6.88 5.72
CA ASP A 311 -9.67 7.89 5.01
C ASP A 311 -8.37 8.20 5.77
N ALA A 312 -8.42 8.23 7.11
CA ALA A 312 -7.24 8.41 7.94
C ALA A 312 -6.27 7.22 7.80
N LEU A 313 -6.79 5.99 7.87
CA LEU A 313 -5.99 4.77 7.69
C LEU A 313 -5.36 4.70 6.29
N GLU A 314 -6.11 5.02 5.23
CA GLU A 314 -5.58 5.09 3.88
C GLU A 314 -4.38 6.03 3.79
N SER A 315 -4.53 7.24 4.34
CA SER A 315 -3.47 8.24 4.35
C SER A 315 -2.26 7.77 5.15
N ASP A 316 -2.46 7.32 6.38
CA ASP A 316 -1.37 6.98 7.29
C ASP A 316 -0.60 5.73 6.83
N VAL A 317 -1.31 4.71 6.33
CA VAL A 317 -0.69 3.48 5.79
C VAL A 317 0.09 3.78 4.52
N ASN A 318 -0.50 4.49 3.55
CA ASN A 318 0.19 4.81 2.31
C ASN A 318 1.42 5.69 2.56
N ASN A 319 1.32 6.69 3.46
CA ASN A 319 2.44 7.55 3.81
C ASN A 319 3.56 6.77 4.53
N ALA A 320 3.22 5.86 5.44
CA ALA A 320 4.21 5.02 6.11
C ALA A 320 4.97 4.13 5.11
N ILE A 321 4.25 3.46 4.21
CA ILE A 321 4.85 2.63 3.15
C ILE A 321 5.72 3.49 2.22
N GLU A 322 5.28 4.69 1.85
CA GLU A 322 6.07 5.57 0.98
C GLU A 322 7.39 6.01 1.65
N VAL A 323 7.36 6.35 2.93
CA VAL A 323 8.58 6.67 3.69
C VAL A 323 9.55 5.48 3.68
N ILE A 324 9.04 4.27 3.91
CA ILE A 324 9.86 3.05 3.88
C ILE A 324 10.42 2.80 2.48
N ASN A 325 9.60 2.92 1.44
CA ASN A 325 10.02 2.71 0.05
C ASN A 325 11.09 3.72 -0.40
N LYS A 326 10.99 4.98 0.03
CA LYS A 326 12.05 5.98 -0.20
C LYS A 326 13.36 5.56 0.43
N ALA A 327 13.33 5.18 1.71
CA ALA A 327 14.52 4.70 2.42
C ALA A 327 15.11 3.43 1.75
N GLU A 328 14.26 2.53 1.28
CA GLU A 328 14.66 1.33 0.55
C GLU A 328 15.35 1.64 -0.78
N ARG A 329 14.92 2.69 -1.49
CA ARG A 329 15.61 3.19 -2.69
C ARG A 329 16.92 3.94 -2.41
N GLY A 330 17.30 4.09 -1.14
CA GLY A 330 18.50 4.83 -0.75
C GLY A 330 18.28 6.35 -0.62
N GLU A 331 17.05 6.82 -0.70
CA GLU A 331 16.69 8.21 -0.45
C GLU A 331 16.71 8.46 1.05
N LYS A 332 17.53 9.42 1.48
CA LYS A 332 17.55 9.82 2.88
C LYS A 332 16.25 10.52 3.24
N ILE A 333 15.60 10.07 4.32
CA ILE A 333 14.35 10.67 4.78
C ILE A 333 14.67 11.97 5.53
N GLU A 334 14.23 13.07 4.96
CA GLU A 334 14.31 14.36 5.61
C GLU A 334 13.25 14.49 6.70
N TYR A 335 13.65 15.11 7.81
CA TYR A 335 12.70 15.37 8.88
C TYR A 335 11.72 16.46 8.47
N ALA A 336 10.43 16.17 8.57
CA ALA A 336 9.39 17.17 8.43
C ALA A 336 9.47 18.16 9.60
N THR A 337 9.54 19.45 9.30
CA THR A 337 9.34 20.45 10.35
C THR A 337 7.87 20.50 10.75
N MET A 338 7.54 20.72 12.02
CA MET A 338 6.16 20.76 12.51
C MET A 338 5.26 21.79 11.79
N ARG A 339 5.84 22.76 11.07
CA ARG A 339 5.11 23.72 10.26
C ARG A 339 4.38 23.13 9.06
N ASN A 340 4.85 22.01 8.51
CA ASN A 340 4.30 21.41 7.30
C ASN A 340 3.03 20.57 7.54
N ARG A 341 2.63 20.38 8.80
CA ARG A 341 1.46 19.58 9.16
C ARG A 341 0.11 20.25 8.88
N ARG A 342 0.08 21.59 8.77
CA ARG A 342 -1.16 22.30 8.45
C ARG A 342 -1.51 22.27 6.97
N ASP A 343 -0.59 21.80 6.15
CA ASP A 343 -0.73 21.74 4.70
C ASP A 343 -0.77 20.26 4.25
N THR A 344 -1.86 19.56 4.56
CA THR A 344 -2.12 18.22 4.05
C THR A 344 -2.11 18.17 2.51
N SER A 345 -2.31 19.32 1.85
CA SER A 345 -2.15 19.45 0.42
C SER A 345 -0.71 19.23 -0.06
N THR A 346 0.28 19.66 0.72
CA THR A 346 1.69 19.55 0.34
C THR A 346 2.25 18.12 0.45
N MET A 347 1.75 17.31 1.41
CA MET A 347 2.13 15.90 1.49
C MET A 347 1.51 15.06 0.37
N GLN A 348 0.31 15.42 -0.07
CA GLN A 348 -0.34 14.78 -1.22
C GLN A 348 0.33 15.14 -2.55
N GLU A 349 1.01 16.30 -2.65
CA GLU A 349 1.84 16.66 -3.80
C GLU A 349 3.13 15.82 -3.90
N GLN A 350 3.59 15.21 -2.82
CA GLN A 350 4.80 14.38 -2.76
C GLN A 350 4.54 12.88 -2.95
N MET A 351 3.29 12.47 -3.19
CA MET A 351 3.02 11.07 -3.53
C MET A 351 3.71 10.72 -4.86
N PRO A 352 4.44 9.60 -4.92
CA PRO A 352 5.17 9.24 -6.13
C PRO A 352 4.23 9.00 -7.30
N LYS A 353 4.61 9.55 -8.44
CA LYS A 353 3.84 9.50 -9.70
C LYS A 353 3.65 8.08 -10.27
N HIS A 354 4.32 7.07 -9.75
CA HIS A 354 4.21 5.68 -10.23
C HIS A 354 2.97 4.91 -9.79
N TYR A 355 2.12 5.51 -8.95
CA TYR A 355 0.79 4.95 -8.65
C TYR A 355 -0.24 5.25 -9.75
N PHE A 356 0.19 5.93 -10.82
CA PHE A 356 -0.70 6.34 -11.91
C PHE A 356 -0.59 5.37 -13.08
N VAL A 357 -1.63 4.59 -13.27
CA VAL A 357 -1.93 4.11 -14.61
C VAL A 357 -2.48 5.32 -15.38
N SER A 358 -1.63 6.06 -16.06
CA SER A 358 -2.07 7.19 -16.86
C SER A 358 -2.98 6.67 -17.99
N ASN A 359 -4.03 7.41 -18.30
CA ASN A 359 -4.84 7.14 -19.48
C ASN A 359 -4.03 7.22 -20.78
N GLU A 360 -2.81 7.77 -20.77
CA GLU A 360 -1.90 7.82 -21.92
C GLU A 360 -1.53 6.45 -22.47
N ILE A 361 -1.56 5.40 -21.67
CA ILE A 361 -1.37 4.01 -22.16
C ILE A 361 -2.53 3.59 -23.09
N ARG A 362 -3.67 4.31 -23.08
CA ARG A 362 -4.83 4.03 -23.95
C ARG A 362 -4.81 4.74 -25.31
N GLN A 363 -3.95 5.74 -25.51
CA GLN A 363 -4.04 6.63 -26.69
C GLN A 363 -3.00 6.37 -27.79
N HIS A 364 -2.11 5.41 -27.64
CA HIS A 364 -1.21 5.02 -28.72
C HIS A 364 -1.43 3.56 -29.15
N PRO A 365 -2.39 3.31 -30.05
CA PRO A 365 -2.52 2.01 -30.69
C PRO A 365 -1.70 1.98 -31.97
N ASP A 366 -0.46 2.36 -32.00
CA ASP A 366 0.32 2.26 -33.21
C ASP A 366 1.67 1.59 -33.00
N LYS A 367 1.63 0.39 -33.56
CA LYS A 367 2.65 -0.26 -34.38
C LYS A 367 4.10 -0.28 -33.88
N GLU A 368 4.49 -1.50 -33.57
CA GLU A 368 5.84 -2.04 -33.78
C GLU A 368 6.98 -1.59 -32.87
N THR A 369 6.70 -1.19 -31.66
CA THR A 369 7.76 -1.34 -30.64
C THR A 369 7.13 -1.54 -29.25
N LYS A 370 7.42 -2.67 -28.65
CA LYS A 370 7.13 -2.96 -27.24
C LYS A 370 7.97 -2.06 -26.34
N LYS A 371 7.72 -0.77 -26.35
CA LYS A 371 8.26 0.17 -25.36
C LYS A 371 7.14 0.50 -24.38
N ILE A 372 7.26 -0.04 -23.19
CA ILE A 372 6.49 0.43 -22.04
C ILE A 372 7.04 1.81 -21.72
N VAL A 373 6.32 2.86 -22.09
CA VAL A 373 6.67 4.22 -21.67
C VAL A 373 6.13 4.40 -20.25
N LEU A 374 6.97 4.16 -19.27
CA LEU A 374 6.79 4.70 -17.94
C LEU A 374 6.97 6.20 -18.03
N VAL A 375 5.93 6.98 -17.73
CA VAL A 375 6.08 8.44 -17.59
C VAL A 375 6.86 8.66 -16.29
N ILE A 376 8.15 8.86 -16.46
CA ILE A 376 9.08 9.15 -15.37
C ILE A 376 9.02 10.66 -15.12
N ASP A 377 9.09 11.03 -13.85
CA ASP A 377 9.34 12.42 -13.45
C ASP A 377 10.61 12.92 -14.14
N PRO A 378 10.57 14.05 -14.87
CA PRO A 378 11.76 14.60 -15.53
C PRO A 378 12.90 14.92 -14.57
N GLN A 379 12.69 14.85 -13.25
CA GLN A 379 13.74 15.04 -12.24
C GLN A 379 14.27 13.71 -11.64
N ALA A 380 13.70 12.56 -11.98
CA ALA A 380 14.23 11.28 -11.55
C ALA A 380 15.34 10.80 -12.49
N LYS A 381 16.55 10.70 -11.99
CA LYS A 381 17.76 10.38 -12.77
C LYS A 381 17.95 8.91 -13.17
N THR A 382 17.03 8.02 -12.89
CA THR A 382 17.14 6.60 -13.27
C THR A 382 15.80 6.06 -13.72
N ALA A 383 15.76 5.54 -14.94
CA ALA A 383 14.70 4.72 -15.49
C ALA A 383 15.12 3.26 -15.35
N ASP A 384 14.44 2.50 -14.51
CA ASP A 384 14.53 1.05 -14.58
C ASP A 384 13.52 0.56 -15.62
N VAL A 385 14.06 0.04 -16.71
CA VAL A 385 13.33 -0.67 -17.75
C VAL A 385 13.24 -2.12 -17.33
N ILE A 386 12.04 -2.60 -17.10
CA ILE A 386 11.77 -4.04 -17.08
C ILE A 386 10.82 -4.40 -18.24
#